data_ddf81020aadb1760fff0c902de285123
#
_entry.id   ddf81020aadb1760fff0c902de285123
#
_cell.length_a   1.000
_cell.length_b   1.000
_cell.length_c   1.000
_cell.angle_alpha   90.00
_cell.angle_beta   90.00
_cell.angle_gamma   90.00
#
_symmetry.space_group_name_H-M   'P 1'
#
loop_
_entity.id
_entity.type
_entity.pdbx_description
1 polymer ?
#
loop_
_entity_poly.entity_id
_entity_poly.type
_entity_poly.pdbx_seq_one_letter_code
_entity_poly.pdbx_strand_id
1 'polypeptide(L)'
;LADLCGLSMPPLQLDGVSLKGVLTGEEALPKGRVEFMQYHQSTVVPSKWESSVVSDQWRLVRGKELYDIKADPGQNRDIAGQHPEVVRRLRAAHEAYWQEMQGTMGVYSPIYLGDDHENPTRLDAMDVLGDVAWSQLSVALAQKSTGRWRVKFTRPGRYRFELRRWPRELGLSLGDTLEKE
;
A
#
# COMPACT_ATOMS: atom_id res chain seq x y z
N LEU A 1 18.60 0.64 -0.97
CA LEU A 1 19.02 1.09 -2.32
C LEU A 1 20.02 2.25 -2.21
N ALA A 2 19.74 3.31 -1.46
CA ALA A 2 20.64 4.48 -1.35
C ALA A 2 22.06 4.06 -0.97
N ASP A 3 22.21 3.25 0.08
CA ASP A 3 23.51 2.71 0.52
C ASP A 3 24.21 1.88 -0.58
N LEU A 4 23.46 1.03 -1.29
CA LEU A 4 23.98 0.24 -2.41
C LEU A 4 24.49 1.13 -3.56
N CYS A 5 23.80 2.26 -3.80
CA CYS A 5 24.16 3.23 -4.83
C CYS A 5 25.18 4.30 -4.34
N GLY A 6 25.63 4.24 -3.10
CA GLY A 6 26.54 5.23 -2.52
C GLY A 6 25.92 6.62 -2.35
N LEU A 7 24.61 6.72 -2.25
CA LEU A 7 23.91 7.98 -2.07
C LEU A 7 23.81 8.36 -0.60
N SER A 8 24.05 9.63 -0.29
CA SER A 8 23.83 10.15 1.05
C SER A 8 22.33 10.25 1.33
N MET A 9 21.93 9.72 2.47
CA MET A 9 20.54 9.84 2.94
C MET A 9 20.41 11.03 3.91
N PRO A 10 19.34 11.82 3.81
CA PRO A 10 19.04 12.79 4.84
C PRO A 10 18.79 12.08 6.18
N PRO A 11 18.90 12.79 7.33
CA PRO A 11 18.66 12.21 8.66
C PRO A 11 17.15 11.99 8.89
N LEU A 12 16.62 10.95 8.26
CA LEU A 12 15.24 10.53 8.41
C LEU A 12 15.18 9.25 9.26
N GLN A 13 14.17 9.18 10.13
CA GLN A 13 13.83 7.94 10.80
C GLN A 13 13.14 7.03 9.77
N LEU A 14 13.78 5.92 9.45
CA LEU A 14 13.29 4.94 8.47
C LEU A 14 12.96 3.63 9.17
N ASP A 15 11.87 2.99 8.77
CA ASP A 15 11.51 1.64 9.22
C ASP A 15 12.38 0.56 8.56
N GLY A 16 12.89 0.85 7.36
CA GLY A 16 13.74 -0.04 6.60
C GLY A 16 15.19 -0.04 7.09
N VAL A 17 15.88 -1.15 6.86
CA VAL A 17 17.33 -1.29 7.10
C VAL A 17 18.07 -1.47 5.78
N SER A 18 19.38 -1.14 5.76
CA SER A 18 20.22 -1.47 4.62
C SER A 18 20.37 -2.98 4.50
N LEU A 19 20.19 -3.47 3.29
CA LEU A 19 20.45 -4.87 2.93
C LEU A 19 21.67 -4.98 2.01
N LYS A 20 22.51 -3.94 1.93
CA LYS A 20 23.68 -3.92 1.06
C LYS A 20 24.59 -5.11 1.30
N GLY A 21 25.04 -5.32 2.54
CA GLY A 21 25.92 -6.43 2.89
C GLY A 21 25.32 -7.81 2.59
N VAL A 22 24.01 -7.96 2.73
CA VAL A 22 23.29 -9.19 2.34
C VAL A 22 23.31 -9.38 0.82
N LEU A 23 23.05 -8.31 0.06
CA LEU A 23 23.01 -8.36 -1.40
C LEU A 23 24.38 -8.56 -2.03
N THR A 24 25.44 -8.08 -1.38
CA THR A 24 26.85 -8.28 -1.81
C THR A 24 27.46 -9.59 -1.30
N GLY A 25 26.74 -10.33 -0.44
CA GLY A 25 27.21 -11.59 0.15
C GLY A 25 28.18 -11.40 1.32
N GLU A 26 28.34 -10.19 1.83
CA GLU A 26 29.23 -9.86 2.96
C GLU A 26 28.59 -10.14 4.32
N GLU A 27 27.27 -10.12 4.39
CA GLU A 27 26.50 -10.27 5.62
C GLU A 27 25.38 -11.30 5.47
N ALA A 28 24.97 -11.89 6.58
CA ALA A 28 23.77 -12.71 6.65
C ALA A 28 22.53 -11.85 6.84
N LEU A 29 21.36 -12.37 6.45
CA LEU A 29 20.08 -11.71 6.72
C LEU A 29 19.93 -11.41 8.21
N PRO A 30 19.57 -10.17 8.58
CA PRO A 30 19.28 -9.82 9.96
C PRO A 30 18.18 -10.71 10.54
N LYS A 31 18.44 -11.31 11.70
CA LYS A 31 17.47 -12.13 12.41
C LYS A 31 16.55 -11.27 13.29
N GLY A 32 15.37 -11.79 13.57
CA GLY A 32 14.43 -11.16 14.49
C GLY A 32 13.71 -9.93 13.94
N ARG A 33 13.90 -9.58 12.67
CA ARG A 33 13.10 -8.52 12.04
C ARG A 33 11.62 -8.91 12.07
N VAL A 34 10.80 -7.91 12.30
CA VAL A 34 9.35 -8.06 12.29
C VAL A 34 8.77 -7.21 11.18
N GLU A 35 8.03 -7.83 10.27
CA GLU A 35 7.38 -7.19 9.16
C GLU A 35 5.86 -7.28 9.34
N PHE A 36 5.18 -6.18 9.08
CA PHE A 36 3.73 -6.09 9.17
C PHE A 36 3.12 -6.03 7.77
N MET A 37 2.20 -6.93 7.48
CA MET A 37 1.49 -6.98 6.21
C MET A 37 0.03 -6.69 6.46
N GLN A 38 -0.40 -5.53 6.02
CA GLN A 38 -1.80 -5.13 6.06
C GLN A 38 -2.26 -4.79 4.65
N TYR A 39 -3.22 -5.54 4.14
CA TYR A 39 -3.81 -5.30 2.85
C TYR A 39 -5.23 -4.79 3.02
N HIS A 40 -5.50 -3.63 2.44
CA HIS A 40 -6.81 -3.02 2.51
C HIS A 40 -7.11 -2.24 1.23
N GLN A 41 -8.26 -2.49 0.62
CA GLN A 41 -8.71 -1.82 -0.61
C GLN A 41 -10.00 -1.03 -0.36
N SER A 42 -10.08 -0.31 0.72
CA SER A 42 -11.28 0.45 1.07
C SER A 42 -10.90 1.83 1.61
N THR A 43 -11.83 2.75 1.54
CA THR A 43 -11.73 4.06 2.19
C THR A 43 -12.02 4.01 3.69
N VAL A 44 -12.40 2.85 4.20
CA VAL A 44 -12.60 2.61 5.63
C VAL A 44 -11.28 2.24 6.27
N VAL A 45 -11.01 2.74 7.46
CA VAL A 45 -9.81 2.35 8.22
C VAL A 45 -9.85 0.84 8.47
N PRO A 46 -8.77 0.11 8.16
CA PRO A 46 -8.72 -1.33 8.36
C PRO A 46 -8.87 -1.70 9.84
N SER A 47 -9.40 -2.86 10.12
CA SER A 47 -9.46 -3.37 11.49
C SER A 47 -8.06 -3.81 11.94
N LYS A 48 -7.79 -3.68 13.24
CA LYS A 48 -6.47 -3.94 13.84
C LYS A 48 -5.84 -5.26 13.44
N TRP A 49 -6.63 -6.32 13.35
CA TRP A 49 -6.15 -7.68 13.07
C TRP A 49 -6.42 -8.14 11.63
N GLU A 50 -6.76 -7.22 10.74
CA GLU A 50 -6.81 -7.46 9.30
C GLU A 50 -5.40 -7.42 8.69
N SER A 51 -4.49 -8.20 9.32
CA SER A 51 -3.06 -8.15 9.06
C SER A 51 -2.39 -9.48 9.34
N SER A 52 -1.15 -9.62 8.87
CA SER A 52 -0.23 -10.66 9.32
C SER A 52 1.09 -10.06 9.77
N VAL A 53 1.75 -10.77 10.68
CA VAL A 53 3.07 -10.41 11.20
C VAL A 53 4.04 -11.52 10.84
N VAL A 54 5.14 -11.16 10.19
CA VAL A 54 6.19 -12.12 9.80
C VAL A 54 7.48 -11.79 10.54
N SER A 55 8.14 -12.81 11.06
CA SER A 55 9.46 -12.68 11.67
C SER A 55 10.20 -14.01 11.55
N ASP A 56 11.36 -14.00 10.90
CA ASP A 56 12.18 -15.18 10.59
C ASP A 56 11.38 -16.26 9.84
N GLN A 57 11.05 -17.35 10.52
CA GLN A 57 10.25 -18.45 9.96
C GLN A 57 8.76 -18.39 10.35
N TRP A 58 8.39 -17.45 11.20
CA TRP A 58 7.05 -17.38 11.77
C TRP A 58 6.16 -16.41 11.03
N ARG A 59 4.92 -16.81 10.78
CA ARG A 59 3.87 -15.93 10.32
C ARG A 59 2.65 -16.05 11.23
N LEU A 60 2.31 -14.96 11.90
CA LEU A 60 1.10 -14.82 12.70
C LEU A 60 0.01 -14.15 11.86
N VAL A 61 -1.10 -14.84 11.65
CA VAL A 61 -2.23 -14.35 10.86
C VAL A 61 -3.37 -13.93 11.78
N ARG A 62 -3.92 -12.74 11.53
CA ARG A 62 -5.03 -12.17 12.32
C ARG A 62 -4.82 -12.18 13.83
N GLY A 63 -3.57 -12.23 14.26
CA GLY A 63 -3.20 -12.33 15.68
C GLY A 63 -3.60 -13.63 16.36
N LYS A 64 -3.98 -14.68 15.63
CA LYS A 64 -4.51 -15.94 16.16
C LYS A 64 -3.76 -17.17 15.68
N GLU A 65 -3.59 -17.30 14.38
CA GLU A 65 -3.03 -18.49 13.73
C GLU A 65 -1.53 -18.30 13.52
N LEU A 66 -0.72 -19.26 13.90
CA LEU A 66 0.74 -19.23 13.74
C LEU A 66 1.20 -20.32 12.79
N TYR A 67 2.04 -19.96 11.84
CA TYR A 67 2.61 -20.87 10.86
C TYR A 67 4.13 -20.79 10.83
N ASP A 68 4.81 -21.94 10.67
CA ASP A 68 6.22 -22.01 10.30
C ASP A 68 6.32 -22.04 8.78
N ILE A 69 6.56 -20.87 8.18
CA ILE A 69 6.57 -20.71 6.72
C ILE A 69 7.78 -21.35 6.03
N LYS A 70 8.79 -21.82 6.77
CA LYS A 70 9.90 -22.61 6.24
C LYS A 70 9.56 -24.09 6.17
N ALA A 71 8.95 -24.61 7.24
CA ALA A 71 8.55 -26.02 7.31
C ALA A 71 7.22 -26.31 6.59
N ASP A 72 6.29 -25.33 6.62
CA ASP A 72 4.97 -25.39 6.00
C ASP A 72 4.69 -24.11 5.19
N PRO A 73 5.30 -23.95 4.01
CA PRO A 73 5.08 -22.78 3.16
C PRO A 73 3.63 -22.65 2.68
N GLY A 74 2.87 -23.74 2.68
CA GLY A 74 1.45 -23.77 2.34
C GLY A 74 0.54 -23.30 3.47
N GLN A 75 1.07 -23.12 4.69
CA GLN A 75 0.31 -22.69 5.87
C GLN A 75 -0.92 -23.57 6.13
N ASN A 76 -0.73 -24.89 6.04
CA ASN A 76 -1.79 -25.88 6.20
C ASN A 76 -2.04 -26.23 7.66
N ARG A 77 -1.07 -25.98 8.55
CA ARG A 77 -1.12 -26.40 9.96
C ARG A 77 -0.91 -25.21 10.89
N ASP A 78 -1.96 -24.81 11.59
CA ASP A 78 -1.86 -23.86 12.70
C ASP A 78 -1.15 -24.50 13.90
N ILE A 79 -0.06 -23.87 14.33
CA ILE A 79 0.77 -24.32 15.45
C ILE A 79 0.79 -23.30 16.62
N ALA A 80 -0.16 -22.36 16.66
CA ALA A 80 -0.24 -21.32 17.68
C ALA A 80 -0.26 -21.89 19.10
N GLY A 81 -0.98 -23.00 19.31
CA GLY A 81 -1.04 -23.70 20.60
C GLY A 81 0.28 -24.34 21.03
N GLN A 82 1.19 -24.63 20.10
CA GLN A 82 2.50 -25.24 20.37
C GLN A 82 3.57 -24.18 20.70
N HIS A 83 3.38 -22.92 20.25
CA HIS A 83 4.32 -21.82 20.38
C HIS A 83 3.67 -20.54 20.95
N PRO A 84 3.03 -20.60 22.13
CA PRO A 84 2.32 -19.46 22.71
C PRO A 84 3.24 -18.27 23.00
N GLU A 85 4.52 -18.49 23.25
CA GLU A 85 5.52 -17.44 23.47
C GLU A 85 5.79 -16.65 22.18
N VAL A 86 5.84 -17.32 21.01
CA VAL A 86 5.99 -16.67 19.69
C VAL A 86 4.76 -15.83 19.37
N VAL A 87 3.56 -16.40 19.57
CA VAL A 87 2.29 -15.67 19.38
C VAL A 87 2.27 -14.40 20.23
N ARG A 88 2.64 -14.50 21.51
CA ARG A 88 2.67 -13.38 22.43
C ARG A 88 3.66 -12.29 21.98
N ARG A 89 4.88 -12.69 21.57
CA ARG A 89 5.90 -11.77 21.05
C ARG A 89 5.43 -11.03 19.80
N LEU A 90 4.89 -11.73 18.82
CA LEU A 90 4.44 -11.14 17.56
C LEU A 90 3.20 -10.26 17.75
N ARG A 91 2.29 -10.64 18.67
CA ARG A 91 1.16 -9.78 19.04
C ARG A 91 1.62 -8.48 19.72
N ALA A 92 2.61 -8.54 20.61
CA ALA A 92 3.15 -7.35 21.26
C ALA A 92 3.81 -6.41 20.24
N ALA A 93 4.56 -6.95 19.29
CA ALA A 93 5.14 -6.15 18.21
C ALA A 93 4.06 -5.48 17.34
N HIS A 94 3.01 -6.22 16.98
CA HIS A 94 1.89 -5.65 16.22
C HIS A 94 1.13 -4.58 17.02
N GLU A 95 1.00 -4.75 18.33
CA GLU A 95 0.37 -3.74 19.18
C GLU A 95 1.11 -2.41 19.12
N ALA A 96 2.44 -2.45 19.26
CA ALA A 96 3.27 -1.25 19.18
C ALA A 96 3.15 -0.56 17.81
N TYR A 97 3.26 -1.33 16.72
CA TYR A 97 3.03 -0.85 15.36
C TYR A 97 1.65 -0.21 15.19
N TRP A 98 0.60 -0.86 15.68
CA TRP A 98 -0.76 -0.36 15.57
C TRP A 98 -0.96 0.97 16.30
N GLN A 99 -0.40 1.09 17.51
CA GLN A 99 -0.46 2.34 18.28
C GLN A 99 0.24 3.49 17.57
N GLU A 100 1.38 3.23 16.97
CA GLU A 100 2.11 4.21 16.17
C GLU A 100 1.29 4.67 14.96
N MET A 101 0.67 3.73 14.25
CA MET A 101 -0.10 4.02 13.03
C MET A 101 -1.43 4.71 13.30
N GLN A 102 -2.03 4.58 14.49
CA GLN A 102 -3.33 5.18 14.81
C GLN A 102 -3.40 6.70 14.59
N GLY A 103 -2.30 7.40 14.82
CA GLY A 103 -2.24 8.85 14.64
C GLY A 103 -2.40 9.32 13.18
N THR A 104 -2.12 8.44 12.23
CA THR A 104 -2.16 8.74 10.79
C THR A 104 -3.31 8.04 10.06
N MET A 105 -3.90 7.01 10.67
CA MET A 105 -5.03 6.29 10.09
C MET A 105 -6.25 7.18 9.90
N GLY A 106 -6.87 7.08 8.73
CA GLY A 106 -8.04 7.90 8.38
C GLY A 106 -7.72 9.34 7.98
N VAL A 107 -6.46 9.75 8.04
CA VAL A 107 -6.02 11.05 7.53
C VAL A 107 -5.70 10.92 6.05
N TYR A 108 -6.61 11.41 5.21
CA TYR A 108 -6.36 11.44 3.76
C TYR A 108 -5.52 12.65 3.39
N SER A 109 -4.39 12.40 2.75
CA SER A 109 -3.62 13.46 2.09
C SER A 109 -4.38 13.95 0.87
N PRO A 110 -4.63 15.26 0.73
CA PRO A 110 -5.25 15.79 -0.49
C PRO A 110 -4.24 15.75 -1.64
N ILE A 111 -4.75 15.60 -2.87
CA ILE A 111 -3.94 15.77 -4.07
C ILE A 111 -3.74 17.28 -4.28
N TYR A 112 -2.50 17.72 -4.39
CA TYR A 112 -2.19 19.13 -4.59
C TYR A 112 -2.27 19.49 -6.07
N LEU A 113 -3.05 20.55 -6.38
CA LEU A 113 -3.21 21.05 -7.75
C LEU A 113 -2.56 22.42 -7.90
N GLY A 114 -1.87 22.62 -9.02
CA GLY A 114 -1.23 23.89 -9.35
C GLY A 114 0.14 24.08 -8.74
N ASP A 115 0.78 23.01 -8.27
CA ASP A 115 2.18 23.01 -7.84
C ASP A 115 3.10 22.95 -9.08
N ASP A 116 4.22 23.67 -8.99
CA ASP A 116 5.18 23.73 -10.12
C ASP A 116 5.97 22.42 -10.27
N HIS A 117 6.04 21.58 -9.22
CA HIS A 117 6.70 20.27 -9.28
C HIS A 117 5.87 19.24 -10.03
N GLU A 118 4.55 19.45 -10.15
CA GLU A 118 3.65 18.54 -10.88
C GLU A 118 2.53 19.34 -11.57
N ASN A 119 2.78 19.71 -12.83
CA ASN A 119 1.80 20.43 -13.65
C ASN A 119 1.93 19.99 -15.13
N PRO A 120 0.97 19.27 -15.70
CA PRO A 120 -0.35 18.94 -15.17
C PRO A 120 -0.33 17.82 -14.12
N THR A 121 -1.19 17.92 -13.12
CA THR A 121 -1.44 16.86 -12.13
C THR A 121 -2.46 15.87 -12.68
N ARG A 122 -2.17 14.58 -12.57
CA ARG A 122 -3.08 13.52 -12.98
C ARG A 122 -3.94 13.06 -11.81
N LEU A 123 -5.24 12.97 -12.03
CA LEU A 123 -6.21 12.42 -11.09
C LEU A 123 -6.67 11.05 -11.60
N ASP A 124 -6.28 10.01 -10.89
CA ASP A 124 -6.57 8.63 -11.28
C ASP A 124 -7.84 8.08 -10.60
N ALA A 125 -8.37 7.00 -11.17
CA ALA A 125 -9.50 6.28 -10.58
C ALA A 125 -9.18 5.70 -9.20
N MET A 126 -7.91 5.36 -8.93
CA MET A 126 -7.47 4.82 -7.65
C MET A 126 -7.50 5.85 -6.51
N ASP A 127 -7.50 7.15 -6.84
CA ASP A 127 -7.57 8.24 -5.88
C ASP A 127 -9.00 8.69 -5.57
N VAL A 128 -9.98 8.06 -6.21
CA VAL A 128 -11.39 8.40 -6.04
C VAL A 128 -11.92 7.87 -4.72
N LEU A 129 -12.53 8.74 -3.94
CA LEU A 129 -13.30 8.36 -2.77
C LEU A 129 -14.75 8.12 -3.15
N GLY A 130 -15.27 6.95 -2.79
CA GLY A 130 -16.63 6.53 -3.11
C GLY A 130 -16.66 5.36 -4.09
N ASP A 131 -17.78 5.19 -4.77
CA ASP A 131 -17.94 4.16 -5.79
C ASP A 131 -17.24 4.57 -7.08
N VAL A 132 -16.42 3.68 -7.64
CA VAL A 132 -15.60 3.98 -8.81
C VAL A 132 -15.43 2.77 -9.73
N ALA A 133 -15.46 3.02 -11.03
CA ALA A 133 -15.03 2.05 -12.04
C ALA A 133 -13.49 2.04 -12.10
N TRP A 134 -12.86 1.24 -11.26
CA TRP A 134 -11.40 1.23 -11.06
C TRP A 134 -10.65 0.27 -11.97
N SER A 135 -11.33 -0.73 -12.54
CA SER A 135 -10.69 -1.72 -13.43
C SER A 135 -10.91 -1.36 -14.91
N GLN A 136 -10.00 -1.80 -15.75
CA GLN A 136 -10.14 -1.64 -17.20
C GLN A 136 -11.47 -2.21 -17.72
N LEU A 137 -11.88 -3.36 -17.20
CA LEU A 137 -13.14 -3.99 -17.55
C LEU A 137 -14.35 -3.13 -17.14
N SER A 138 -14.37 -2.62 -15.92
CA SER A 138 -15.47 -1.75 -15.45
C SER A 138 -15.57 -0.46 -16.27
N VAL A 139 -14.43 0.12 -16.68
CA VAL A 139 -14.39 1.28 -17.58
C VAL A 139 -14.90 0.91 -18.96
N ALA A 140 -14.45 -0.22 -19.53
CA ALA A 140 -14.89 -0.70 -20.85
C ALA A 140 -16.39 -1.02 -20.90
N LEU A 141 -16.95 -1.56 -19.82
CA LEU A 141 -18.38 -1.85 -19.67
C LEU A 141 -19.23 -0.62 -19.30
N ALA A 142 -18.61 0.56 -19.20
CA ALA A 142 -19.26 1.80 -18.79
C ALA A 142 -20.04 1.64 -17.46
N GLN A 143 -19.44 0.96 -16.48
CA GLN A 143 -20.03 0.82 -15.16
C GLN A 143 -20.40 2.19 -14.59
N LYS A 144 -21.67 2.36 -14.20
CA LYS A 144 -22.12 3.59 -13.56
C LYS A 144 -21.55 3.68 -12.17
N SER A 145 -20.84 4.75 -11.89
CA SER A 145 -20.23 5.01 -10.58
C SER A 145 -20.16 6.51 -10.33
N THR A 146 -20.10 6.90 -9.07
CA THR A 146 -19.97 8.30 -8.66
C THR A 146 -18.97 8.39 -7.52
N GLY A 147 -17.95 9.21 -7.71
CA GLY A 147 -16.94 9.44 -6.71
C GLY A 147 -16.42 10.87 -6.73
N ARG A 148 -15.49 11.14 -5.84
CA ARG A 148 -14.87 12.47 -5.70
C ARG A 148 -13.39 12.34 -5.42
N TRP A 149 -12.60 13.28 -5.93
CA TRP A 149 -11.21 13.47 -5.52
C TRP A 149 -11.14 14.50 -4.40
N ARG A 150 -10.31 14.24 -3.41
CA ARG A 150 -9.96 15.20 -2.37
C ARG A 150 -8.74 15.98 -2.83
N VAL A 151 -8.97 17.20 -3.31
CA VAL A 151 -7.92 18.05 -3.87
C VAL A 151 -7.71 19.31 -3.04
N LYS A 152 -6.50 19.86 -3.10
CA LYS A 152 -6.14 21.16 -2.50
C LYS A 152 -5.41 22.00 -3.54
N PHE A 153 -5.97 23.15 -3.86
CA PHE A 153 -5.31 24.13 -4.73
C PHE A 153 -4.18 24.84 -3.96
N THR A 154 -2.98 24.85 -4.53
CA THR A 154 -1.79 25.45 -3.90
C THR A 154 -1.75 26.96 -4.12
N ARG A 155 -2.39 27.48 -5.16
CA ARG A 155 -2.45 28.89 -5.51
C ARG A 155 -3.78 29.26 -6.19
N PRO A 156 -4.20 30.53 -6.10
CA PRO A 156 -5.33 31.02 -6.89
C PRO A 156 -4.97 31.08 -8.37
N GLY A 157 -5.95 30.90 -9.26
CA GLY A 157 -5.70 30.94 -10.69
C GLY A 157 -6.82 30.32 -11.51
N ARG A 158 -6.56 30.19 -12.80
CA ARG A 158 -7.43 29.47 -13.73
C ARG A 158 -6.89 28.06 -13.91
N TYR A 159 -7.75 27.07 -13.76
CA TYR A 159 -7.43 25.66 -13.91
C TYR A 159 -8.20 25.09 -15.08
N ARG A 160 -7.52 24.34 -15.92
CA ARG A 160 -8.15 23.57 -17.00
C ARG A 160 -8.22 22.11 -16.59
N PHE A 161 -9.43 21.56 -16.55
CA PHE A 161 -9.66 20.14 -16.31
C PHE A 161 -9.91 19.45 -17.62
N GLU A 162 -9.27 18.30 -17.82
CA GLU A 162 -9.47 17.43 -18.96
C GLU A 162 -9.93 16.06 -18.45
N LEU A 163 -11.16 15.68 -18.82
CA LEU A 163 -11.75 14.41 -18.42
C LEU A 163 -11.58 13.41 -19.56
N ARG A 164 -11.06 12.23 -19.21
CA ARG A 164 -10.87 11.13 -20.16
C ARG A 164 -11.42 9.83 -19.59
N ARG A 165 -12.03 9.04 -20.47
CA ARG A 165 -12.38 7.65 -20.20
C ARG A 165 -11.31 6.69 -20.75
N TRP A 166 -10.72 7.07 -21.89
CA TRP A 166 -9.75 6.28 -22.63
C TRP A 166 -8.36 6.92 -22.58
N PRO A 167 -7.29 6.12 -22.71
CA PRO A 167 -5.94 6.64 -22.89
C PRO A 167 -5.89 7.66 -24.05
N ARG A 168 -5.02 8.67 -23.89
CA ARG A 168 -4.89 9.76 -24.88
C ARG A 168 -4.53 9.25 -26.26
N GLU A 169 -3.73 8.20 -26.32
CA GLU A 169 -3.17 7.58 -27.52
C GLU A 169 -4.24 6.98 -28.41
N LEU A 170 -5.38 6.63 -27.87
CA LEU A 170 -6.51 6.08 -28.62
C LEU A 170 -7.33 7.14 -29.37
N GLY A 171 -7.19 8.41 -29.00
CA GLY A 171 -7.96 9.50 -29.62
C GLY A 171 -9.48 9.41 -29.46
N LEU A 172 -9.96 8.55 -28.57
CA LEU A 172 -11.39 8.29 -28.36
C LEU A 172 -12.02 9.36 -27.45
N SER A 173 -13.30 9.66 -27.71
CA SER A 173 -14.11 10.52 -26.87
C SER A 173 -14.70 9.77 -25.67
N LEU A 174 -15.31 10.50 -24.72
CA LEU A 174 -15.95 9.90 -23.54
C LEU A 174 -17.06 8.91 -23.88
N GLY A 175 -17.79 9.16 -24.96
CA GLY A 175 -18.91 8.34 -25.41
C GLY A 175 -18.55 7.15 -26.29
N ASP A 176 -17.31 7.10 -26.77
CA ASP A 176 -16.89 6.04 -27.68
C ASP A 176 -16.80 4.70 -26.97
N THR A 177 -16.97 3.63 -27.73
CA THR A 177 -16.79 2.25 -27.30
C THR A 177 -15.63 1.63 -28.06
N LEU A 178 -14.92 0.70 -27.42
CA LEU A 178 -13.97 -0.15 -28.13
C LEU A 178 -14.78 -1.16 -28.95
N GLU A 179 -14.43 -1.31 -30.22
CA GLU A 179 -14.94 -2.40 -31.03
C GLU A 179 -14.48 -3.73 -30.43
N LYS A 180 -15.39 -4.69 -30.35
CA LYS A 180 -15.02 -6.06 -29.97
C LYS A 180 -14.40 -6.70 -31.20
N GLU A 181 -13.15 -7.05 -31.14
CA GLU A 181 -12.56 -8.01 -32.04
C GLU A 181 -13.13 -9.41 -31.81
#